data_2c7e4962e4f5edb47f04cfa521154bba
#
_entry.id   2c7e4962e4f5edb47f04cfa521154bba
#
_cell.length_a   1.000
_cell.length_b   1.000
_cell.length_c   1.000
_cell.angle_alpha   90.00
_cell.angle_beta   90.00
_cell.angle_gamma   90.00
#
_symmetry.space_group_name_H-M   'P 1'
#
loop_
_entity.id
_entity.type
_entity.pdbx_description
1 polymer ?
#
loop_
_entity_poly.entity_id
_entity_poly.type
_entity_poly.pdbx_seq_one_letter_code
_entity_poly.pdbx_strand_id
1 'polypeptide(L)'
;MQAFLKKVSIASIWKNGEPDGWICGKWYIGYIQHKSGGQDSASSSELFILCSNNFFKINIDLQVIDDNGIEPQEKHYYIREGTFYSPSYTEMQLNLTSKPAYTIQKKAINSILKFFKQKKNATALLYGKSGAGKSMTAQYLCAELLKTCSGISFVDSFDPFMPGDNFANMYLQISPTEEKPLVVMLEEIDINILKLHKGEISHGANSPVQINNKPSWNLFLDKFDRELFPHVILILTSNKSAAFFDELDPSYMRHGRVDVKFEF
;
A
#
# COMPACT_ATOMS: atom_id res chain seq x y z
N MET A 1 11.75 -18.33 1.90
CA MET A 1 11.73 -19.47 2.84
C MET A 1 11.90 -20.81 2.15
N GLN A 2 11.06 -21.22 1.19
CA GLN A 2 11.16 -22.54 0.52
C GLN A 2 12.53 -22.83 -0.14
N ALA A 3 13.14 -21.84 -0.79
CA ALA A 3 14.48 -22.02 -1.41
C ALA A 3 15.59 -22.27 -0.37
N PHE A 4 15.46 -21.71 0.83
CA PHE A 4 16.37 -21.97 1.94
C PHE A 4 16.14 -23.36 2.54
N LEU A 5 14.88 -23.76 2.75
CA LEU A 5 14.54 -25.08 3.33
C LEU A 5 15.06 -26.25 2.50
N LYS A 6 15.12 -26.11 1.17
CA LYS A 6 15.74 -27.10 0.27
C LYS A 6 17.25 -27.29 0.46
N LYS A 7 17.92 -26.31 1.10
CA LYS A 7 19.36 -26.37 1.40
C LYS A 7 19.67 -26.86 2.81
N VAL A 8 18.64 -27.04 3.66
CA VAL A 8 18.81 -27.57 5.02
C VAL A 8 19.17 -29.05 4.93
N SER A 9 20.31 -29.41 5.44
CA SER A 9 20.81 -30.80 5.47
C SER A 9 20.69 -31.47 6.84
N ILE A 10 20.50 -30.68 7.88
CA ILE A 10 20.40 -31.16 9.29
C ILE A 10 19.14 -30.52 9.90
N ALA A 11 18.22 -31.39 10.32
CA ALA A 11 17.02 -30.98 11.05
C ALA A 11 16.73 -31.99 12.17
N SER A 12 16.10 -31.51 13.24
CA SER A 12 15.71 -32.40 14.37
C SER A 12 14.57 -33.34 13.96
N ILE A 13 13.72 -32.94 13.07
CA ILE A 13 12.57 -33.68 12.55
C ILE A 13 12.45 -33.48 11.05
N TRP A 14 12.08 -34.52 10.32
CA TRP A 14 11.72 -34.45 8.92
C TRP A 14 10.28 -34.96 8.74
N LYS A 15 9.42 -34.13 8.15
CA LYS A 15 8.04 -34.46 7.81
C LYS A 15 7.84 -34.33 6.32
N ASN A 16 7.42 -35.43 5.66
CA ASN A 16 7.18 -35.46 4.20
C ASN A 16 8.36 -34.93 3.35
N GLY A 17 9.60 -35.15 3.82
CA GLY A 17 10.80 -34.67 3.13
C GLY A 17 11.15 -33.20 3.39
N GLU A 18 10.39 -32.50 4.25
CA GLU A 18 10.68 -31.14 4.65
C GLU A 18 11.21 -31.07 6.09
N PRO A 19 12.13 -30.15 6.41
CA PRO A 19 12.67 -30.01 7.76
C PRO A 19 11.62 -29.36 8.68
N ASP A 20 11.57 -29.83 9.93
CA ASP A 20 10.70 -29.30 10.99
C ASP A 20 11.48 -29.26 12.33
N GLY A 21 11.06 -28.38 13.25
CA GLY A 21 11.74 -28.19 14.53
C GLY A 21 13.09 -27.50 14.39
N TRP A 22 14.09 -27.94 15.10
CA TRP A 22 15.42 -27.33 15.09
C TRP A 22 16.18 -27.70 13.81
N ILE A 23 16.79 -26.68 13.20
CA ILE A 23 17.67 -26.83 12.04
C ILE A 23 19.03 -26.20 12.37
N CYS A 24 20.11 -26.78 11.87
CA CYS A 24 21.43 -26.18 11.99
C CYS A 24 22.28 -26.41 10.74
N GLY A 25 23.23 -25.53 10.54
CA GLY A 25 24.27 -25.64 9.53
C GLY A 25 25.54 -24.97 10.02
N LYS A 26 26.58 -24.97 9.20
CA LYS A 26 27.90 -24.42 9.55
C LYS A 26 27.86 -22.98 10.09
N TRP A 27 26.88 -22.17 9.62
CA TRP A 27 26.84 -20.73 9.87
C TRP A 27 25.51 -20.23 10.42
N TYR A 28 24.60 -21.16 10.80
CA TYR A 28 23.29 -20.81 11.34
C TYR A 28 22.76 -21.90 12.28
N ILE A 29 21.87 -21.48 13.16
CA ILE A 29 20.95 -22.32 13.92
C ILE A 29 19.56 -21.71 13.82
N GLY A 30 18.53 -22.52 13.68
CA GLY A 30 17.18 -22.02 13.53
C GLY A 30 16.12 -22.99 14.05
N TYR A 31 14.88 -22.54 14.05
CA TYR A 31 13.72 -23.31 14.43
C TYR A 31 12.58 -23.05 13.47
N ILE A 32 11.97 -24.12 12.97
CA ILE A 32 10.80 -24.06 12.07
C ILE A 32 9.58 -24.46 12.89
N GLN A 33 8.56 -23.63 12.84
CA GLN A 33 7.28 -23.87 13.46
C GLN A 33 6.18 -23.86 12.43
N HIS A 34 5.50 -24.99 12.25
CA HIS A 34 4.31 -25.08 11.41
C HIS A 34 3.07 -24.82 12.28
N LYS A 35 2.29 -23.80 11.89
CA LYS A 35 0.98 -23.52 12.48
C LYS A 35 -0.07 -24.17 11.59
N SER A 36 -0.78 -25.19 12.09
CA SER A 36 -1.94 -25.74 11.39
C SER A 36 -3.04 -24.70 11.41
N GLY A 37 -3.51 -24.31 10.25
CA GLY A 37 -4.72 -23.51 10.12
C GLY A 37 -5.94 -24.29 10.62
N GLY A 38 -6.87 -23.61 11.32
CA GLY A 38 -8.20 -24.13 11.56
C GLY A 38 -8.98 -24.28 10.25
N GLN A 39 -10.24 -24.76 10.32
CA GLN A 39 -11.07 -25.08 9.13
C GLN A 39 -11.17 -23.96 8.08
N ASP A 40 -10.86 -22.70 8.41
CA ASP A 40 -10.96 -21.52 7.53
C ASP A 40 -9.66 -20.72 7.36
N SER A 41 -8.52 -21.22 7.81
CA SER A 41 -7.23 -20.50 7.69
C SER A 41 -6.16 -21.35 7.02
N ALA A 42 -5.40 -20.75 6.11
CA ALA A 42 -4.24 -21.37 5.49
C ALA A 42 -3.18 -21.77 6.53
N SER A 43 -2.54 -22.92 6.36
CA SER A 43 -1.40 -23.32 7.18
C SER A 43 -0.25 -22.35 6.92
N SER A 44 0.35 -21.82 7.99
CA SER A 44 1.53 -20.95 7.91
C SER A 44 2.74 -21.62 8.55
N SER A 45 3.93 -21.27 8.05
CA SER A 45 5.18 -21.75 8.61
C SER A 45 6.06 -20.55 8.96
N GLU A 46 6.55 -20.52 10.19
CA GLU A 46 7.48 -19.50 10.68
C GLU A 46 8.88 -20.11 10.80
N LEU A 47 9.88 -19.36 10.34
CA LEU A 47 11.29 -19.72 10.47
C LEU A 47 12.00 -18.68 11.33
N PHE A 48 12.51 -19.12 12.47
CA PHE A 48 13.40 -18.35 13.32
C PHE A 48 14.84 -18.79 13.05
N ILE A 49 15.74 -17.86 12.77
CA ILE A 49 17.13 -18.19 12.46
C ILE A 49 18.09 -17.21 13.13
N LEU A 50 19.13 -17.77 13.73
CA LEU A 50 20.29 -17.05 14.23
C LEU A 50 21.47 -17.36 13.32
N CYS A 51 22.02 -16.37 12.66
CA CYS A 51 23.13 -16.52 11.73
C CYS A 51 24.01 -15.27 11.69
N SER A 52 25.17 -15.37 11.06
CA SER A 52 25.99 -14.18 10.80
C SER A 52 25.35 -13.28 9.75
N ASN A 53 25.60 -11.96 9.82
CA ASN A 53 25.14 -11.01 8.81
C ASN A 53 25.53 -11.38 7.38
N ASN A 54 26.73 -11.93 7.21
CA ASN A 54 27.21 -12.35 5.89
C ASN A 54 26.45 -13.57 5.36
N PHE A 55 26.15 -14.52 6.22
CA PHE A 55 25.33 -15.69 5.86
C PHE A 55 23.89 -15.26 5.52
N PHE A 56 23.32 -14.34 6.32
CA PHE A 56 21.99 -13.79 6.08
C PHE A 56 21.88 -13.13 4.70
N LYS A 57 22.79 -12.23 4.39
CA LYS A 57 22.84 -11.53 3.07
C LYS A 57 22.95 -12.49 1.89
N ILE A 58 23.75 -13.54 2.01
CA ILE A 58 24.01 -14.48 0.88
C ILE A 58 22.89 -15.52 0.71
N ASN A 59 22.22 -15.94 1.79
CA ASN A 59 21.35 -17.12 1.75
C ASN A 59 19.89 -16.86 2.13
N ILE A 60 19.59 -15.80 2.85
CA ILE A 60 18.27 -15.52 3.40
C ILE A 60 17.75 -14.20 2.87
N ASP A 61 18.60 -13.18 2.86
CA ASP A 61 18.33 -11.92 2.16
C ASP A 61 18.39 -12.22 0.66
N LEU A 62 17.32 -12.85 0.19
CA LEU A 62 17.14 -13.21 -1.22
C LEU A 62 16.81 -11.94 -2.01
N GLN A 63 17.75 -11.02 -2.07
CA GLN A 63 17.91 -10.18 -3.22
C GLN A 63 18.34 -11.11 -4.34
N VAL A 64 17.39 -11.54 -5.13
CA VAL A 64 17.67 -12.20 -6.40
C VAL A 64 18.30 -11.13 -7.27
N ILE A 65 19.63 -11.03 -7.21
CA ILE A 65 20.39 -10.23 -8.18
C ILE A 65 20.13 -10.91 -9.52
N ASP A 66 19.56 -10.19 -10.48
CA ASP A 66 19.41 -10.70 -11.84
C ASP A 66 20.80 -10.93 -12.46
N ASP A 67 20.86 -11.65 -13.58
CA ASP A 67 22.13 -11.95 -14.28
C ASP A 67 22.91 -10.68 -14.68
N ASN A 68 22.33 -9.48 -14.54
CA ASN A 68 22.95 -8.18 -14.82
C ASN A 68 23.41 -7.44 -13.55
N GLY A 69 23.29 -8.05 -12.36
CA GLY A 69 23.71 -7.44 -11.10
C GLY A 69 22.74 -6.38 -10.55
N ILE A 70 21.52 -6.30 -11.08
CA ILE A 70 20.50 -5.36 -10.63
C ILE A 70 19.63 -6.04 -9.57
N GLU A 71 19.53 -5.43 -8.40
CA GLU A 71 18.60 -5.86 -7.36
C GLU A 71 17.16 -5.81 -7.90
N PRO A 72 16.38 -6.89 -7.81
CA PRO A 72 14.99 -6.86 -8.26
C PRO A 72 14.20 -5.86 -7.44
N GLN A 73 13.56 -4.94 -8.13
CA GLN A 73 12.70 -3.94 -7.48
C GLN A 73 11.51 -4.62 -6.84
N GLU A 74 11.28 -4.31 -5.57
CA GLU A 74 10.13 -4.80 -4.82
C GLU A 74 8.85 -4.08 -5.28
N LYS A 75 7.90 -4.83 -5.80
CA LYS A 75 6.63 -4.32 -6.32
C LYS A 75 5.48 -4.98 -5.57
N HIS A 76 4.94 -4.32 -4.58
CA HIS A 76 3.92 -4.88 -3.71
C HIS A 76 2.56 -4.22 -3.98
N TYR A 77 1.55 -5.06 -4.12
CA TYR A 77 0.15 -4.69 -4.14
C TYR A 77 -0.51 -5.26 -2.90
N TYR A 78 -1.15 -4.41 -2.11
CA TYR A 78 -1.82 -4.83 -0.89
C TYR A 78 -3.33 -4.83 -1.09
N ILE A 79 -3.95 -5.98 -0.87
CA ILE A 79 -5.39 -6.18 -0.95
C ILE A 79 -5.95 -6.23 0.47
N ARG A 80 -7.02 -5.48 0.69
CA ARG A 80 -7.79 -5.55 1.92
C ARG A 80 -8.50 -6.89 2.02
N GLU A 81 -8.26 -7.59 3.10
CA GLU A 81 -8.91 -8.85 3.48
C GLU A 81 -9.46 -8.77 4.90
N GLY A 82 -10.14 -9.84 5.32
CA GLY A 82 -10.67 -9.97 6.68
C GLY A 82 -12.07 -9.40 6.85
N THR A 83 -12.51 -9.36 8.10
CA THR A 83 -13.85 -8.90 8.49
C THR A 83 -13.87 -7.41 8.81
N PHE A 84 -15.05 -6.84 9.01
CA PHE A 84 -15.21 -5.45 9.49
C PHE A 84 -14.52 -5.18 10.84
N TYR A 85 -14.30 -6.21 11.65
CA TYR A 85 -13.70 -6.08 12.98
C TYR A 85 -12.20 -6.29 12.99
N SER A 86 -11.66 -6.95 11.96
CA SER A 86 -10.24 -7.28 11.85
C SER A 86 -9.80 -7.23 10.38
N PRO A 87 -9.76 -6.04 9.77
CA PRO A 87 -9.20 -5.90 8.44
C PRO A 87 -7.69 -6.10 8.48
N SER A 88 -7.17 -6.73 7.44
CA SER A 88 -5.74 -6.89 7.19
C SER A 88 -5.45 -6.58 5.73
N TYR A 89 -4.19 -6.33 5.42
CA TYR A 89 -3.74 -6.06 4.06
C TYR A 89 -2.77 -7.15 3.64
N THR A 90 -3.23 -8.03 2.75
CA THR A 90 -2.42 -9.14 2.24
C THR A 90 -1.57 -8.67 1.08
N GLU A 91 -0.29 -8.99 1.14
CA GLU A 91 0.69 -8.63 0.14
C GLU A 91 0.64 -9.56 -1.07
N MET A 92 0.61 -8.97 -2.25
CA MET A 92 0.71 -9.64 -3.54
C MET A 92 1.74 -8.93 -4.41
N GLN A 93 2.20 -9.57 -5.46
CA GLN A 93 3.07 -8.93 -6.44
C GLN A 93 2.30 -7.92 -7.30
N LEU A 94 2.78 -6.69 -7.37
CA LEU A 94 2.22 -5.66 -8.24
C LEU A 94 2.70 -5.86 -9.68
N ASN A 95 1.76 -6.09 -10.58
CA ASN A 95 2.00 -6.13 -12.01
C ASN A 95 1.70 -4.76 -12.64
N LEU A 96 2.74 -4.06 -13.06
CA LEU A 96 2.59 -2.76 -13.70
C LEU A 96 2.28 -2.92 -15.19
N THR A 97 1.46 -1.99 -15.72
CA THR A 97 1.14 -1.98 -17.13
C THR A 97 2.36 -1.68 -17.99
N SER A 98 2.49 -2.38 -19.12
CA SER A 98 3.49 -2.11 -20.15
C SER A 98 3.04 -1.05 -21.18
N LYS A 99 1.78 -0.61 -21.13
CA LYS A 99 1.26 0.41 -22.05
C LYS A 99 1.91 1.76 -21.75
N PRO A 100 2.21 2.57 -22.77
CA PRO A 100 2.78 3.91 -22.57
C PRO A 100 1.74 4.86 -21.94
N ALA A 101 2.18 5.68 -20.99
CA ALA A 101 1.35 6.74 -20.42
C ALA A 101 1.08 7.85 -21.43
N TYR A 102 -0.15 8.36 -21.44
CA TYR A 102 -0.52 9.55 -22.22
C TYR A 102 0.17 10.81 -21.68
N THR A 103 0.29 11.83 -22.53
CA THR A 103 0.93 13.11 -22.17
C THR A 103 0.27 13.76 -20.95
N ILE A 104 -1.05 13.66 -20.83
CA ILE A 104 -1.80 14.22 -19.70
C ILE A 104 -1.45 13.51 -18.39
N GLN A 105 -1.33 12.17 -18.41
CA GLN A 105 -0.92 11.39 -17.25
C GLN A 105 0.51 11.72 -16.80
N LYS A 106 1.44 11.87 -17.74
CA LYS A 106 2.82 12.29 -17.45
C LYS A 106 2.87 13.66 -16.77
N LYS A 107 2.06 14.62 -17.22
CA LYS A 107 1.97 15.95 -16.59
C LYS A 107 1.44 15.85 -15.15
N ALA A 108 0.38 15.07 -14.93
CA ALA A 108 -0.16 14.83 -13.57
C ALA A 108 0.88 14.20 -12.66
N ILE A 109 1.56 13.14 -13.11
CA ILE A 109 2.61 12.45 -12.36
C ILE A 109 3.74 13.41 -11.99
N ASN A 110 4.24 14.21 -12.93
CA ASN A 110 5.31 15.17 -12.66
C ASN A 110 4.90 16.21 -11.61
N SER A 111 3.64 16.66 -11.64
CA SER A 111 3.11 17.57 -10.62
C SER A 111 3.05 16.91 -9.23
N ILE A 112 2.58 15.67 -9.14
CA ILE A 112 2.52 14.91 -7.89
C ILE A 112 3.92 14.69 -7.32
N LEU A 113 4.85 14.22 -8.16
CA LEU A 113 6.23 13.95 -7.74
C LEU A 113 6.98 15.19 -7.26
N LYS A 114 6.65 16.37 -7.81
CA LYS A 114 7.23 17.64 -7.35
C LYS A 114 6.87 17.88 -5.87
N PHE A 115 5.61 17.74 -5.47
CA PHE A 115 5.19 17.90 -4.08
C PHE A 115 5.73 16.79 -3.18
N PHE A 116 5.68 15.54 -3.65
CA PHE A 116 6.21 14.40 -2.91
C PHE A 116 7.69 14.55 -2.55
N LYS A 117 8.52 15.06 -3.48
CA LYS A 117 9.93 15.34 -3.22
C LYS A 117 10.15 16.44 -2.19
N GLN A 118 9.25 17.39 -2.08
CA GLN A 118 9.35 18.51 -1.14
C GLN A 118 8.89 18.16 0.27
N LYS A 119 7.74 17.47 0.38
CA LYS A 119 7.05 17.20 1.65
C LYS A 119 7.22 15.75 2.15
N LYS A 120 7.83 14.86 1.36
CA LYS A 120 7.84 13.41 1.60
C LYS A 120 6.46 12.76 1.62
N ASN A 121 5.40 13.50 1.30
CA ASN A 121 4.05 13.03 1.02
C ASN A 121 3.41 13.90 -0.06
N ALA A 122 2.30 13.44 -0.63
CA ALA A 122 1.50 14.27 -1.56
C ALA A 122 0.05 13.77 -1.58
N THR A 123 -0.90 14.71 -1.68
CA THR A 123 -2.31 14.40 -1.93
C THR A 123 -2.73 15.01 -3.26
N ALA A 124 -3.28 14.19 -4.16
CA ALA A 124 -3.67 14.62 -5.49
C ALA A 124 -5.14 14.28 -5.79
N LEU A 125 -5.90 15.23 -6.30
CA LEU A 125 -7.23 15.02 -6.87
C LEU A 125 -7.10 14.98 -8.40
N LEU A 126 -7.39 13.81 -8.98
CA LEU A 126 -7.47 13.59 -10.42
C LEU A 126 -8.95 13.54 -10.81
N TYR A 127 -9.41 14.50 -11.60
CA TYR A 127 -10.82 14.59 -11.95
C TYR A 127 -11.04 14.68 -13.46
N GLY A 128 -12.23 14.32 -13.91
CA GLY A 128 -12.60 14.32 -15.32
C GLY A 128 -13.52 13.15 -15.65
N LYS A 129 -13.88 13.01 -16.94
CA LYS A 129 -14.82 12.00 -17.41
C LYS A 129 -14.40 10.58 -17.06
N SER A 130 -15.39 9.68 -16.91
CA SER A 130 -15.09 8.24 -16.77
C SER A 130 -14.32 7.74 -18.01
N GLY A 131 -13.37 6.83 -17.79
CA GLY A 131 -12.51 6.31 -18.87
C GLY A 131 -11.36 7.24 -19.31
N ALA A 132 -11.19 8.42 -18.73
CA ALA A 132 -10.10 9.35 -19.08
C ALA A 132 -8.69 8.89 -18.64
N GLY A 133 -8.59 7.78 -17.90
CA GLY A 133 -7.29 7.20 -17.49
C GLY A 133 -6.81 7.65 -16.11
N LYS A 134 -7.69 8.22 -15.27
CA LYS A 134 -7.36 8.66 -13.90
C LYS A 134 -6.77 7.54 -13.05
N SER A 135 -7.46 6.39 -12.94
CA SER A 135 -7.00 5.24 -12.13
C SER A 135 -5.67 4.65 -12.65
N MET A 136 -5.50 4.58 -13.98
CA MET A 136 -4.24 4.13 -14.58
C MET A 136 -3.05 5.03 -14.23
N THR A 137 -3.29 6.30 -13.91
CA THR A 137 -2.22 7.22 -13.52
C THR A 137 -1.50 6.77 -12.25
N ALA A 138 -2.20 6.11 -11.32
CA ALA A 138 -1.56 5.52 -10.12
C ALA A 138 -0.53 4.43 -10.49
N GLN A 139 -0.84 3.55 -11.43
CA GLN A 139 0.11 2.52 -11.90
C GLN A 139 1.33 3.14 -12.61
N TYR A 140 1.12 4.16 -13.43
CA TYR A 140 2.23 4.87 -14.07
C TYR A 140 3.06 5.66 -13.07
N LEU A 141 2.45 6.20 -12.01
CA LEU A 141 3.16 6.84 -10.91
C LEU A 141 4.04 5.84 -10.17
N CYS A 142 3.54 4.63 -9.89
CA CYS A 142 4.33 3.54 -9.32
C CYS A 142 5.54 3.19 -10.22
N ALA A 143 5.32 3.09 -11.53
CA ALA A 143 6.40 2.83 -12.48
C ALA A 143 7.44 3.96 -12.53
N GLU A 144 7.02 5.21 -12.35
CA GLU A 144 7.93 6.36 -12.33
C GLU A 144 8.74 6.43 -11.03
N LEU A 145 8.13 6.13 -9.88
CA LEU A 145 8.80 6.04 -8.59
C LEU A 145 9.87 4.95 -8.58
N LEU A 146 9.61 3.81 -9.19
CA LEU A 146 10.59 2.71 -9.30
C LEU A 146 11.86 3.07 -10.07
N LYS A 147 11.91 4.18 -10.80
CA LYS A 147 13.15 4.64 -11.43
C LYS A 147 14.16 5.19 -10.41
N THR A 148 13.69 5.57 -9.24
CA THR A 148 14.51 6.19 -8.18
C THR A 148 14.43 5.48 -6.84
N CYS A 149 13.48 4.58 -6.67
CA CYS A 149 13.24 3.83 -5.44
C CYS A 149 13.55 2.33 -5.66
N SER A 150 13.96 1.64 -4.62
CA SER A 150 14.23 0.19 -4.65
C SER A 150 12.94 -0.64 -4.67
N GLY A 151 11.83 -0.06 -4.20
CA GLY A 151 10.53 -0.70 -4.18
C GLY A 151 9.37 0.26 -4.21
N ILE A 152 8.16 -0.29 -4.29
CA ILE A 152 6.89 0.44 -4.24
C ILE A 152 5.81 -0.42 -3.58
N SER A 153 4.96 0.23 -2.79
CA SER A 153 3.72 -0.36 -2.26
C SER A 153 2.52 0.36 -2.86
N PHE A 154 1.51 -0.39 -3.28
CA PHE A 154 0.28 0.14 -3.87
C PHE A 154 -0.95 -0.45 -3.20
N VAL A 155 -1.93 0.41 -2.89
CA VAL A 155 -3.23 0.04 -2.30
C VAL A 155 -4.33 0.83 -3.01
N ASP A 156 -5.36 0.13 -3.49
CA ASP A 156 -6.60 0.72 -4.03
C ASP A 156 -7.86 0.14 -3.36
N SER A 157 -7.69 -0.80 -2.45
CA SER A 157 -8.76 -1.47 -1.73
C SER A 157 -9.06 -0.88 -0.34
N PHE A 158 -8.33 0.14 0.08
CA PHE A 158 -8.60 0.90 1.30
C PHE A 158 -9.78 1.85 1.09
N ASP A 159 -10.77 1.82 1.99
CA ASP A 159 -11.90 2.74 1.98
C ASP A 159 -12.19 3.28 3.40
N PRO A 160 -11.87 4.54 3.69
CA PRO A 160 -12.07 5.11 5.02
C PRO A 160 -13.54 5.31 5.41
N PHE A 161 -14.47 5.11 4.49
CA PHE A 161 -15.92 5.14 4.71
C PHE A 161 -16.49 3.74 5.03
N MET A 162 -15.67 2.70 4.93
CA MET A 162 -16.06 1.33 5.26
C MET A 162 -15.75 1.01 6.72
N PRO A 163 -16.61 0.21 7.39
CA PRO A 163 -16.35 -0.23 8.76
C PRO A 163 -15.04 -0.99 8.90
N GLY A 164 -14.30 -0.70 9.96
CA GLY A 164 -13.06 -1.35 10.33
C GLY A 164 -11.82 -0.80 9.64
N ASP A 165 -11.95 -0.12 8.50
CA ASP A 165 -10.80 0.48 7.84
C ASP A 165 -10.25 1.68 8.63
N ASN A 166 -8.94 1.67 8.84
CA ASN A 166 -8.22 2.74 9.50
C ASN A 166 -6.87 2.96 8.81
N PHE A 167 -6.65 4.16 8.32
CA PHE A 167 -5.44 4.51 7.57
C PHE A 167 -4.16 4.30 8.39
N ALA A 168 -4.18 4.65 9.67
CA ALA A 168 -3.00 4.49 10.51
C ALA A 168 -2.62 3.01 10.70
N ASN A 169 -3.62 2.12 10.84
CA ASN A 169 -3.36 0.68 10.94
C ASN A 169 -2.76 0.13 9.64
N MET A 170 -3.33 0.49 8.48
CA MET A 170 -2.78 0.13 7.17
C MET A 170 -1.35 0.67 6.99
N TYR A 171 -1.13 1.94 7.32
CA TYR A 171 0.18 2.59 7.23
C TYR A 171 1.23 1.88 8.08
N LEU A 172 0.90 1.54 9.33
CA LEU A 172 1.80 0.82 10.24
C LEU A 172 2.09 -0.61 9.77
N GLN A 173 1.10 -1.28 9.19
CA GLN A 173 1.26 -2.63 8.65
C GLN A 173 2.20 -2.64 7.44
N ILE A 174 2.03 -1.68 6.51
CA ILE A 174 2.84 -1.59 5.28
C ILE A 174 4.22 -0.98 5.56
N SER A 175 4.32 -0.06 6.54
CA SER A 175 5.54 0.60 6.98
C SER A 175 6.36 1.21 5.83
N PRO A 176 5.80 2.19 5.07
CA PRO A 176 6.48 2.76 3.92
C PRO A 176 7.75 3.53 4.33
N THR A 177 8.74 3.53 3.44
CA THR A 177 10.02 4.22 3.60
C THR A 177 10.30 5.11 2.39
N GLU A 178 11.37 5.91 2.46
CA GLU A 178 11.82 6.72 1.32
C GLU A 178 12.19 5.86 0.10
N GLU A 179 12.78 4.69 0.36
CA GLU A 179 13.18 3.73 -0.69
C GLU A 179 12.03 2.86 -1.18
N LYS A 180 10.94 2.77 -0.39
CA LYS A 180 9.75 1.98 -0.69
C LYS A 180 8.49 2.76 -0.30
N PRO A 181 8.16 3.81 -1.06
CA PRO A 181 6.97 4.64 -0.79
C PRO A 181 5.67 3.87 -1.03
N LEU A 182 4.59 4.37 -0.41
CA LEU A 182 3.24 3.85 -0.54
C LEU A 182 2.39 4.78 -1.41
N VAL A 183 1.76 4.22 -2.43
CA VAL A 183 0.71 4.90 -3.20
C VAL A 183 -0.64 4.32 -2.80
N VAL A 184 -1.54 5.18 -2.32
CA VAL A 184 -2.92 4.82 -1.96
C VAL A 184 -3.87 5.53 -2.90
N MET A 185 -4.84 4.81 -3.46
CA MET A 185 -5.85 5.36 -4.34
C MET A 185 -7.24 5.20 -3.74
N LEU A 186 -7.97 6.31 -3.61
CA LEU A 186 -9.40 6.34 -3.28
C LEU A 186 -10.18 6.72 -4.55
N GLU A 187 -10.96 5.79 -5.05
CA GLU A 187 -11.73 6.00 -6.27
C GLU A 187 -13.10 6.63 -6.00
N GLU A 188 -13.59 7.37 -7.00
CA GLU A 188 -14.95 7.96 -7.03
C GLU A 188 -15.31 8.73 -5.75
N ILE A 189 -14.35 9.53 -5.26
CA ILE A 189 -14.49 10.26 -4.00
C ILE A 189 -15.68 11.25 -4.02
N ASP A 190 -16.10 11.70 -5.21
CA ASP A 190 -17.28 12.55 -5.38
C ASP A 190 -18.56 11.90 -4.84
N ILE A 191 -18.73 10.60 -5.02
CA ILE A 191 -19.88 9.85 -4.47
C ILE A 191 -19.84 9.85 -2.94
N ASN A 192 -18.69 9.54 -2.37
CA ASN A 192 -18.51 9.45 -0.92
C ASN A 192 -18.64 10.83 -0.25
N ILE A 193 -18.07 11.88 -0.84
CA ILE A 193 -18.19 13.24 -0.31
C ILE A 193 -19.62 13.76 -0.41
N LEU A 194 -20.36 13.43 -1.47
CA LEU A 194 -21.78 13.79 -1.58
C LEU A 194 -22.62 13.10 -0.48
N LYS A 195 -22.43 11.81 -0.25
CA LYS A 195 -23.09 11.07 0.83
C LYS A 195 -22.74 11.67 2.20
N LEU A 196 -21.46 11.99 2.41
CA LEU A 196 -20.95 12.61 3.61
C LEU A 196 -21.61 13.98 3.87
N HIS A 197 -21.69 14.81 2.82
CA HIS A 197 -22.30 16.14 2.88
C HIS A 197 -23.80 16.08 3.25
N LYS A 198 -24.50 15.07 2.75
CA LYS A 198 -25.93 14.82 3.08
C LYS A 198 -26.14 14.11 4.40
N GLY A 199 -25.08 13.67 5.09
CA GLY A 199 -25.20 12.86 6.30
C GLY A 199 -25.70 11.43 6.06
N GLU A 200 -25.50 10.90 4.87
CA GLU A 200 -25.95 9.57 4.43
C GLU A 200 -24.92 8.45 4.67
N ILE A 201 -23.79 8.76 5.31
CA ILE A 201 -22.82 7.72 5.69
C ILE A 201 -23.39 6.95 6.88
N SER A 202 -23.90 5.75 6.60
CA SER A 202 -24.43 4.87 7.64
C SER A 202 -23.30 4.19 8.41
N HIS A 203 -23.38 4.22 9.73
CA HIS A 203 -22.49 3.48 10.63
C HIS A 203 -23.32 2.84 11.73
N GLY A 204 -23.13 1.57 11.97
CA GLY A 204 -23.72 0.88 13.11
C GLY A 204 -23.00 1.23 14.41
N ALA A 205 -23.68 1.18 15.54
CA ALA A 205 -23.08 1.43 16.85
C ALA A 205 -21.86 0.55 17.14
N ASN A 206 -21.81 -0.65 16.53
CA ASN A 206 -20.74 -1.63 16.71
C ASN A 206 -19.79 -1.72 15.50
N SER A 207 -19.90 -0.82 14.54
CA SER A 207 -19.10 -0.87 13.29
C SER A 207 -18.56 0.54 13.00
N PRO A 208 -17.55 0.99 13.74
CA PRO A 208 -17.00 2.34 13.57
C PRO A 208 -16.36 2.46 12.18
N VAL A 209 -16.64 3.58 11.52
CA VAL A 209 -16.00 4.01 10.28
C VAL A 209 -15.02 5.15 10.58
N GLN A 210 -13.93 5.23 9.87
CA GLN A 210 -12.94 6.29 10.08
C GLN A 210 -13.51 7.67 9.70
N ILE A 211 -14.29 7.71 8.61
CA ILE A 211 -14.89 8.94 8.09
C ILE A 211 -16.40 8.78 8.02
N ASN A 212 -17.13 9.46 8.91
CA ASN A 212 -18.59 9.44 8.96
C ASN A 212 -19.24 10.83 8.86
N ASN A 213 -18.43 11.88 8.89
CA ASN A 213 -18.91 13.27 8.82
C ASN A 213 -17.80 14.19 8.25
N LYS A 214 -18.18 15.44 7.92
CA LYS A 214 -17.25 16.45 7.40
C LYS A 214 -16.03 16.71 8.30
N PRO A 215 -16.14 16.87 9.62
CA PRO A 215 -14.99 17.03 10.50
C PRO A 215 -14.01 15.87 10.41
N SER A 216 -14.47 14.60 10.37
CA SER A 216 -13.59 13.43 10.26
C SER A 216 -12.87 13.34 8.93
N TRP A 217 -13.52 13.71 7.81
CA TRP A 217 -12.86 13.84 6.51
C TRP A 217 -11.78 14.92 6.53
N ASN A 218 -12.13 16.09 7.03
CA ASN A 218 -11.20 17.20 7.14
C ASN A 218 -9.97 16.82 7.98
N LEU A 219 -10.19 16.19 9.14
CA LEU A 219 -9.12 15.69 10.01
C LEU A 219 -8.26 14.63 9.32
N PHE A 220 -8.86 13.76 8.53
CA PHE A 220 -8.14 12.75 7.76
C PHE A 220 -7.13 13.40 6.81
N LEU A 221 -7.56 14.36 5.99
CA LEU A 221 -6.67 15.07 5.07
C LEU A 221 -5.69 16.01 5.78
N ASP A 222 -6.07 16.63 6.91
CA ASP A 222 -5.18 17.48 7.71
C ASP A 222 -3.98 16.68 8.27
N LYS A 223 -4.08 15.36 8.43
CA LYS A 223 -2.94 14.51 8.82
C LYS A 223 -1.87 14.44 7.72
N PHE A 224 -2.27 14.44 6.45
CA PHE A 224 -1.34 14.51 5.31
C PHE A 224 -0.74 15.92 5.21
N ASP A 225 -1.54 16.97 5.34
CA ASP A 225 -1.07 18.36 5.34
C ASP A 225 -0.02 18.61 6.44
N ARG A 226 -0.17 17.96 7.60
CA ARG A 226 0.78 18.02 8.72
C ARG A 226 1.93 17.00 8.61
N GLU A 227 2.07 16.31 7.50
CA GLU A 227 3.14 15.35 7.23
C GLU A 227 3.22 14.19 8.26
N LEU A 228 2.08 13.80 8.88
CA LEU A 228 2.04 12.70 9.85
C LEU A 228 2.17 11.32 9.20
N PHE A 229 2.03 11.22 7.89
CA PHE A 229 2.21 10.01 7.10
C PHE A 229 3.28 10.24 6.02
N PRO A 230 4.57 10.26 6.39
CA PRO A 230 5.65 10.40 5.42
C PRO A 230 5.70 9.19 4.46
N HIS A 231 6.27 9.41 3.29
CA HIS A 231 6.46 8.42 2.23
C HIS A 231 5.16 7.86 1.66
N VAL A 232 4.07 8.65 1.72
CA VAL A 232 2.75 8.30 1.17
C VAL A 232 2.34 9.28 0.08
N ILE A 233 1.82 8.75 -1.02
CA ILE A 233 1.08 9.52 -2.03
C ILE A 233 -0.37 9.06 -2.01
N LEU A 234 -1.28 9.98 -1.67
CA LEU A 234 -2.72 9.75 -1.67
C LEU A 234 -3.31 10.30 -2.96
N ILE A 235 -3.89 9.42 -3.78
CA ILE A 235 -4.58 9.78 -5.01
C ILE A 235 -6.08 9.66 -4.78
N LEU A 236 -6.78 10.76 -5.01
CA LEU A 236 -8.24 10.85 -5.01
C LEU A 236 -8.71 10.94 -6.46
N THR A 237 -9.60 10.06 -6.90
CA THR A 237 -10.20 10.17 -8.23
C THR A 237 -11.64 10.64 -8.16
N SER A 238 -12.09 11.43 -9.14
CA SER A 238 -13.45 11.95 -9.21
C SER A 238 -13.95 12.04 -10.67
N ASN A 239 -15.23 11.77 -10.86
CA ASN A 239 -15.92 12.03 -12.12
C ASN A 239 -16.51 13.45 -12.17
N LYS A 240 -16.46 14.19 -11.05
CA LYS A 240 -16.88 15.59 -10.94
C LYS A 240 -15.67 16.52 -10.92
N SER A 241 -15.86 17.76 -11.36
CA SER A 241 -14.81 18.78 -11.35
C SER A 241 -14.41 19.20 -9.93
N ALA A 242 -13.26 19.86 -9.80
CA ALA A 242 -12.87 20.46 -8.53
C ALA A 242 -13.89 21.49 -8.02
N ALA A 243 -14.53 22.25 -8.92
CA ALA A 243 -15.58 23.20 -8.58
C ALA A 243 -16.79 22.56 -7.89
N PHE A 244 -17.13 21.32 -8.23
CA PHE A 244 -18.20 20.57 -7.56
C PHE A 244 -17.96 20.46 -6.04
N PHE A 245 -16.74 20.17 -5.63
CA PHE A 245 -16.41 20.08 -4.21
C PHE A 245 -16.42 21.44 -3.52
N ASP A 246 -15.97 22.49 -4.23
CA ASP A 246 -15.97 23.86 -3.72
C ASP A 246 -17.40 24.40 -3.57
N GLU A 247 -18.34 24.02 -4.44
CA GLU A 247 -19.77 24.31 -4.34
C GLU A 247 -20.45 23.62 -3.15
N LEU A 248 -20.06 22.36 -2.86
CA LEU A 248 -20.56 21.65 -1.67
C LEU A 248 -20.03 22.31 -0.39
N ASP A 249 -18.72 22.44 -0.31
CA ASP A 249 -18.01 23.14 0.77
C ASP A 249 -16.50 23.23 0.44
N PRO A 250 -15.92 24.44 0.35
CA PRO A 250 -14.53 24.64 -0.01
C PRO A 250 -13.53 23.91 0.92
N SER A 251 -13.95 23.58 2.15
CA SER A 251 -13.07 22.90 3.11
C SER A 251 -12.76 21.46 2.74
N TYR A 252 -13.56 20.80 1.92
CA TYR A 252 -13.33 19.40 1.52
C TYR A 252 -12.01 19.20 0.79
N MET A 253 -11.69 20.10 -0.13
CA MET A 253 -10.52 19.99 -1.01
C MET A 253 -9.66 21.26 -0.98
N ARG A 254 -9.62 21.97 0.18
CA ARG A 254 -8.84 23.21 0.30
C ARG A 254 -7.36 22.98 0.03
N HIS A 255 -6.68 24.03 -0.36
CA HIS A 255 -5.21 24.04 -0.45
C HIS A 255 -4.58 23.63 0.91
N GLY A 256 -3.52 22.86 0.86
CA GLY A 256 -2.89 22.20 2.00
C GLY A 256 -3.39 20.76 2.19
N ARG A 257 -4.72 20.52 2.13
CA ARG A 257 -5.27 19.15 2.15
C ARG A 257 -5.07 18.41 0.84
N VAL A 258 -5.17 19.14 -0.29
CA VAL A 258 -4.93 18.63 -1.64
C VAL A 258 -3.87 19.50 -2.29
N ASP A 259 -2.70 18.93 -2.56
CA ASP A 259 -1.54 19.61 -3.13
C ASP A 259 -1.69 19.82 -4.64
N VAL A 260 -2.30 18.86 -5.33
CA VAL A 260 -2.47 18.85 -6.78
C VAL A 260 -3.93 18.59 -7.14
N LYS A 261 -4.54 19.49 -7.91
CA LYS A 261 -5.82 19.27 -8.58
C LYS A 261 -5.56 19.22 -10.07
N PHE A 262 -5.86 18.11 -10.73
CA PHE A 262 -5.52 17.89 -12.14
C PHE A 262 -6.72 17.36 -12.93
N GLU A 263 -7.05 18.03 -14.02
CA GLU A 263 -8.14 17.68 -14.93
C GLU A 263 -7.66 16.76 -16.06
N PHE A 264 -8.46 15.73 -16.35
CA PHE A 264 -8.24 14.74 -17.40
C PHE A 264 -9.24 14.87 -18.55
#